data_0721e33bfcf5b786e805aa5fda1e53fd
#
_entry.id   0721e33bfcf5b786e805aa5fda1e53fd
#
_cell.length_a   1.000
_cell.length_b   1.000
_cell.length_c   1.000
_cell.angle_alpha   90.00
_cell.angle_beta   90.00
_cell.angle_gamma   90.00
#
_symmetry.space_group_name_H-M   'P 1'
#
loop_
_entity.id
_entity.type
_entity.pdbx_description
1 polymer ?
#
loop_
_entity_poly.entity_id
_entity_poly.type
_entity_poly.pdbx_seq_one_letter_code
_entity_poly.pdbx_strand_id
1 'polypeptide(L)'
;MMKTFINIFNTLLFISIFNMSQAQEKTFIQVETPMGTMKGFLHNETPQHRDNFIKLINENFYDSLLFHRVIPGFMIQGGDPDSRNAKPGAALGMGGPKYQVPAEFVDSLAHVKGALAAARNNNPEKKSSGSQFYIVAGRPVNNNELAMQEFKHNFKYPESVKAEYLNSGGVPFLDHDYTVFGLITDGLDIIDKIAAAMADGRNRPLDNVWMKISIIK
;
A
#
# COMPACT_ATOMS: atom_id res chain seq x y z
N MET A 1 -23.65 67.45 43.48
CA MET A 1 -22.50 66.73 42.86
C MET A 1 -22.82 65.30 42.74
N MET A 2 -23.24 64.89 41.58
CA MET A 2 -23.63 63.44 41.29
C MET A 2 -22.55 62.89 40.36
N LYS A 3 -21.80 61.91 40.83
CA LYS A 3 -20.77 61.20 40.02
C LYS A 3 -21.43 60.02 39.33
N THR A 4 -21.53 60.08 38.03
CA THR A 4 -22.03 59.04 37.15
C THR A 4 -20.92 57.98 36.96
N PHE A 5 -21.15 56.73 37.40
CA PHE A 5 -20.28 55.59 37.12
C PHE A 5 -20.70 55.00 35.78
N ILE A 6 -19.80 55.04 34.79
CA ILE A 6 -19.96 54.32 33.52
C ILE A 6 -19.38 52.94 33.70
N ASN A 7 -20.25 51.90 33.69
CA ASN A 7 -19.86 50.48 33.63
C ASN A 7 -19.57 50.13 32.16
N ILE A 8 -18.30 49.89 31.88
CA ILE A 8 -17.88 49.32 30.60
C ILE A 8 -17.98 47.79 30.71
N PHE A 9 -18.98 47.21 30.09
CA PHE A 9 -19.17 45.76 29.96
C PHE A 9 -18.28 45.26 28.81
N ASN A 10 -17.14 44.67 29.15
CA ASN A 10 -16.21 44.08 28.18
C ASN A 10 -16.73 42.68 27.78
N THR A 11 -17.42 42.61 26.65
CA THR A 11 -17.89 41.35 26.06
C THR A 11 -16.73 40.67 25.31
N LEU A 12 -16.04 39.75 25.95
CA LEU A 12 -15.07 38.86 25.32
C LEU A 12 -15.82 37.88 24.41
N LEU A 13 -15.78 38.13 23.10
CA LEU A 13 -16.26 37.23 22.07
C LEU A 13 -15.26 36.07 21.90
N PHE A 14 -15.52 34.91 22.50
CA PHE A 14 -14.79 33.67 22.27
C PHE A 14 -15.14 33.15 20.88
N ILE A 15 -14.28 33.42 19.89
CA ILE A 15 -14.37 32.76 18.58
C ILE A 15 -13.77 31.39 18.76
N SER A 16 -14.61 30.38 18.96
CA SER A 16 -14.23 28.95 18.86
C SER A 16 -13.95 28.65 17.39
N ILE A 17 -12.66 28.62 17.03
CA ILE A 17 -12.25 28.09 15.73
C ILE A 17 -12.48 26.57 15.78
N PHE A 18 -13.61 26.13 15.26
CA PHE A 18 -13.87 24.72 14.98
C PHE A 18 -12.94 24.33 13.82
N ASN A 19 -11.78 23.77 14.16
CA ASN A 19 -10.99 23.03 13.17
C ASN A 19 -11.79 21.80 12.79
N MET A 20 -12.67 21.92 11.78
CA MET A 20 -13.17 20.77 11.06
C MET A 20 -11.96 20.14 10.35
N SER A 21 -11.39 19.12 10.97
CA SER A 21 -10.50 18.19 10.26
C SER A 21 -11.33 17.62 9.11
N GLN A 22 -11.19 18.18 7.92
CA GLN A 22 -11.70 17.53 6.71
C GLN A 22 -10.95 16.21 6.61
N ALA A 23 -11.66 15.10 6.81
CA ALA A 23 -11.12 13.79 6.49
C ALA A 23 -10.68 13.84 5.02
N GLN A 24 -9.39 13.73 4.78
CA GLN A 24 -8.84 13.78 3.43
C GLN A 24 -9.48 12.65 2.61
N GLU A 25 -10.08 13.01 1.48
CA GLU A 25 -10.75 12.06 0.59
C GLU A 25 -9.77 10.98 0.14
N LYS A 26 -10.23 9.73 0.11
CA LYS A 26 -9.40 8.61 -0.36
C LYS A 26 -9.14 8.73 -1.85
N THR A 27 -7.91 8.47 -2.27
CA THR A 27 -7.56 8.34 -3.69
C THR A 27 -7.85 6.93 -4.16
N PHE A 28 -8.82 6.76 -5.03
CA PHE A 28 -9.15 5.46 -5.62
C PHE A 28 -8.29 5.19 -6.86
N ILE A 29 -7.91 3.91 -7.02
CA ILE A 29 -7.09 3.45 -8.14
C ILE A 29 -7.70 2.25 -8.82
N GLN A 30 -7.35 2.09 -10.11
CA GLN A 30 -7.65 0.92 -10.91
C GLN A 30 -6.36 0.36 -11.50
N VAL A 31 -6.21 -0.97 -11.45
CA VAL A 31 -5.10 -1.71 -12.07
C VAL A 31 -5.68 -2.63 -13.14
N GLU A 32 -5.41 -2.32 -14.39
CA GLU A 32 -5.81 -3.12 -15.54
C GLU A 32 -4.71 -4.12 -15.89
N THR A 33 -5.08 -5.36 -16.20
CA THR A 33 -4.17 -6.45 -16.58
C THR A 33 -4.82 -7.34 -17.65
N PRO A 34 -4.06 -8.21 -18.36
CA PRO A 34 -4.64 -9.19 -19.26
C PRO A 34 -5.59 -10.18 -18.58
N MET A 35 -5.49 -10.36 -17.27
CA MET A 35 -6.28 -11.31 -16.48
C MET A 35 -7.53 -10.71 -15.86
N GLY A 36 -7.71 -9.38 -15.99
CA GLY A 36 -8.83 -8.62 -15.45
C GLY A 36 -8.40 -7.33 -14.76
N THR A 37 -9.36 -6.65 -14.15
CA THR A 37 -9.19 -5.36 -13.51
C THR A 37 -9.35 -5.50 -12.00
N MET A 38 -8.46 -4.87 -11.26
CA MET A 38 -8.51 -4.73 -9.80
C MET A 38 -8.77 -3.26 -9.45
N LYS A 39 -9.53 -2.99 -8.39
CA LYS A 39 -9.75 -1.64 -7.87
C LYS A 39 -9.47 -1.57 -6.38
N GLY A 40 -9.07 -0.40 -5.92
CA GLY A 40 -8.76 -0.18 -4.52
C GLY A 40 -8.53 1.30 -4.23
N PHE A 41 -7.89 1.58 -3.13
CA PHE A 41 -7.59 2.94 -2.71
C PHE A 41 -6.21 3.02 -2.04
N LEU A 42 -5.68 4.24 -1.98
CA LEU A 42 -4.45 4.55 -1.27
C LEU A 42 -4.76 5.06 0.14
N HIS A 43 -3.94 4.68 1.12
CA HIS A 43 -4.06 5.11 2.51
C HIS A 43 -3.51 6.51 2.71
N ASN A 44 -4.25 7.35 3.43
CA ASN A 44 -3.83 8.72 3.78
C ASN A 44 -2.80 8.73 4.92
N GLU A 45 -2.75 7.67 5.71
CA GLU A 45 -1.85 7.48 6.85
C GLU A 45 -0.38 7.22 6.43
N THR A 46 -0.14 6.93 5.15
CA THR A 46 1.19 6.76 4.56
C THR A 46 1.42 7.75 3.41
N PRO A 47 1.43 9.07 3.71
CA PRO A 47 1.37 10.12 2.70
C PRO A 47 2.55 10.13 1.73
N GLN A 48 3.77 9.79 2.18
CA GLN A 48 4.93 9.78 1.29
C GLN A 48 4.84 8.70 0.23
N HIS A 49 4.40 7.48 0.60
CA HIS A 49 4.19 6.40 -0.36
C HIS A 49 2.99 6.68 -1.27
N ARG A 50 1.86 7.16 -0.70
CA ARG A 50 0.68 7.56 -1.46
C ARG A 50 1.02 8.60 -2.53
N ASP A 51 1.65 9.71 -2.12
CA ASP A 51 1.92 10.83 -3.02
C ASP A 51 2.96 10.47 -4.09
N ASN A 52 3.97 9.66 -3.72
CA ASN A 52 4.92 9.10 -4.69
C ASN A 52 4.23 8.19 -5.72
N PHE A 53 3.32 7.32 -5.26
CA PHE A 53 2.59 6.42 -6.16
C PHE A 53 1.66 7.19 -7.10
N ILE A 54 0.93 8.20 -6.59
CA ILE A 54 0.09 9.12 -7.38
C ILE A 54 0.93 9.84 -8.44
N LYS A 55 2.10 10.38 -8.06
CA LYS A 55 3.02 11.02 -9.00
C LYS A 55 3.39 10.09 -10.15
N LEU A 56 3.80 8.86 -9.84
CA LEU A 56 4.19 7.88 -10.86
C LEU A 56 3.02 7.45 -11.75
N ILE A 57 1.80 7.34 -11.20
CA ILE A 57 0.58 7.10 -12.01
C ILE A 57 0.35 8.25 -12.99
N ASN A 58 0.42 9.50 -12.53
CA ASN A 58 0.19 10.68 -13.37
C ASN A 58 1.27 10.85 -14.47
N GLU A 59 2.46 10.31 -14.25
CA GLU A 59 3.55 10.25 -15.23
C GLU A 59 3.42 9.05 -16.20
N ASN A 60 2.35 8.24 -16.09
CA ASN A 60 2.16 6.98 -16.83
C ASN A 60 3.35 6.00 -16.65
N PHE A 61 4.04 6.10 -15.51
CA PHE A 61 5.24 5.31 -15.23
C PHE A 61 4.97 3.80 -15.24
N TYR A 62 3.81 3.37 -14.75
CA TYR A 62 3.45 1.95 -14.64
C TYR A 62 2.91 1.34 -15.93
N ASP A 63 2.62 2.15 -16.97
CA ASP A 63 2.03 1.66 -18.21
C ASP A 63 2.96 0.66 -18.91
N SER A 64 2.42 -0.53 -19.19
CA SER A 64 3.13 -1.66 -19.82
C SER A 64 4.28 -2.25 -18.99
N LEU A 65 4.43 -1.89 -17.71
CA LEU A 65 5.30 -2.64 -16.80
C LEU A 65 4.67 -3.99 -16.48
N LEU A 66 5.50 -4.94 -16.03
CA LEU A 66 5.07 -6.31 -15.77
C LEU A 66 4.96 -6.59 -14.26
N PHE A 67 4.03 -7.47 -13.89
CA PHE A 67 4.18 -8.26 -12.68
C PHE A 67 5.29 -9.27 -12.93
N HIS A 68 6.50 -8.92 -12.50
CA HIS A 68 7.71 -9.66 -12.82
C HIS A 68 8.07 -10.78 -11.82
N ARG A 69 7.36 -10.86 -10.71
CA ARG A 69 7.50 -11.91 -9.70
C ARG A 69 6.15 -12.23 -9.08
N VAL A 70 5.74 -13.49 -9.15
CA VAL A 70 4.44 -13.96 -8.63
C VAL A 70 4.64 -15.21 -7.81
N ILE A 71 4.00 -15.30 -6.63
CA ILE A 71 4.08 -16.46 -5.75
C ILE A 71 2.68 -16.71 -5.16
N PRO A 72 2.07 -17.87 -5.46
CA PRO A 72 0.79 -18.24 -4.87
C PRO A 72 0.83 -18.24 -3.34
N GLY A 73 -0.24 -17.75 -2.72
CA GLY A 73 -0.33 -17.66 -1.26
C GLY A 73 0.60 -16.60 -0.63
N PHE A 74 1.31 -15.82 -1.45
CA PHE A 74 2.19 -14.75 -0.98
C PHE A 74 1.84 -13.41 -1.62
N MET A 75 2.33 -13.11 -2.83
CA MET A 75 2.13 -11.80 -3.46
C MET A 75 2.34 -11.82 -4.99
N ILE A 76 1.92 -10.74 -5.64
CA ILE A 76 2.28 -10.38 -7.01
C ILE A 76 3.06 -9.06 -6.96
N GLN A 77 4.27 -9.02 -7.54
CA GLN A 77 5.19 -7.87 -7.47
C GLN A 77 5.46 -7.28 -8.86
N GLY A 78 5.40 -5.94 -8.92
CA GLY A 78 5.64 -5.17 -10.14
C GLY A 78 6.38 -3.86 -9.88
N GLY A 79 6.36 -2.95 -10.87
CA GLY A 79 6.91 -1.59 -10.73
C GLY A 79 8.40 -1.47 -11.05
N ASP A 80 9.03 -2.51 -11.61
CA ASP A 80 10.38 -2.44 -12.16
C ASP A 80 10.34 -1.82 -13.56
N PRO A 81 10.94 -0.63 -13.83
CA PRO A 81 10.94 0.00 -15.14
C PRO A 81 11.65 -0.84 -16.22
N ASP A 82 12.61 -1.69 -15.84
CA ASP A 82 13.32 -2.57 -16.77
C ASP A 82 12.41 -3.70 -17.30
N SER A 83 11.23 -3.87 -16.70
CA SER A 83 10.23 -4.83 -17.17
C SER A 83 9.50 -4.38 -18.43
N ARG A 84 9.53 -3.10 -18.78
CA ARG A 84 8.91 -2.57 -19.99
C ARG A 84 9.56 -3.20 -21.24
N ASN A 85 8.77 -3.89 -22.05
CA ASN A 85 9.24 -4.61 -23.23
C ASN A 85 10.35 -5.66 -22.96
N ALA A 86 10.45 -6.16 -21.72
CA ALA A 86 11.44 -7.16 -21.35
C ALA A 86 11.23 -8.46 -22.14
N LYS A 87 12.34 -9.00 -22.66
CA LYS A 87 12.32 -10.30 -23.37
C LYS A 87 11.95 -11.43 -22.39
N PRO A 88 11.32 -12.52 -22.85
CA PRO A 88 11.13 -13.69 -22.03
C PRO A 88 12.42 -14.15 -21.34
N GLY A 89 12.35 -14.51 -20.06
CA GLY A 89 13.49 -14.96 -19.28
C GLY A 89 14.48 -13.87 -18.83
N ALA A 90 14.27 -12.57 -19.17
CA ALA A 90 15.13 -11.51 -18.66
C ALA A 90 15.07 -11.43 -17.12
N ALA A 91 16.22 -11.21 -16.48
CA ALA A 91 16.28 -10.95 -15.04
C ALA A 91 15.68 -9.57 -14.73
N LEU A 92 14.73 -9.51 -13.81
CA LEU A 92 14.01 -8.31 -13.40
C LEU A 92 14.01 -8.19 -11.87
N GLY A 93 13.53 -7.05 -11.37
CA GLY A 93 13.40 -6.79 -9.93
C GLY A 93 14.52 -5.94 -9.36
N MET A 94 15.48 -5.48 -10.18
CA MET A 94 16.59 -4.62 -9.73
C MET A 94 16.46 -3.17 -10.19
N GLY A 95 15.55 -2.88 -11.13
CA GLY A 95 15.30 -1.54 -11.66
C GLY A 95 14.50 -0.66 -10.71
N GLY A 96 14.60 0.66 -10.91
CA GLY A 96 13.84 1.66 -10.16
C GLY A 96 14.41 3.06 -10.31
N PRO A 97 13.65 4.09 -9.89
CA PRO A 97 14.18 5.44 -9.78
C PRO A 97 15.30 5.50 -8.75
N LYS A 98 16.22 6.47 -8.91
CA LYS A 98 17.42 6.62 -8.06
C LYS A 98 17.12 7.20 -6.67
N TYR A 99 15.93 7.00 -6.13
CA TYR A 99 15.55 7.43 -4.79
C TYR A 99 14.80 6.33 -4.05
N GLN A 100 14.75 6.46 -2.75
CA GLN A 100 14.00 5.59 -1.85
C GLN A 100 12.99 6.42 -1.06
N VAL A 101 11.90 5.80 -0.64
CA VAL A 101 10.87 6.41 0.20
C VAL A 101 11.10 5.97 1.65
N PRO A 102 11.18 6.89 2.63
CA PRO A 102 11.28 6.52 4.04
C PRO A 102 10.13 5.61 4.47
N ALA A 103 10.41 4.67 5.38
CA ALA A 103 9.40 3.75 5.89
C ALA A 103 8.27 4.51 6.64
N GLU A 104 7.02 4.07 6.43
CA GLU A 104 5.83 4.59 7.11
C GLU A 104 5.03 3.41 7.68
N PHE A 105 5.42 2.93 8.87
CA PHE A 105 4.74 1.82 9.52
C PHE A 105 3.58 2.32 10.38
N VAL A 106 2.40 1.72 10.18
CA VAL A 106 1.16 2.09 10.88
C VAL A 106 0.48 0.80 11.35
N ASP A 107 0.23 0.65 12.64
CA ASP A 107 -0.27 -0.58 13.26
C ASP A 107 -1.61 -1.07 12.70
N SER A 108 -2.42 -0.14 12.17
CA SER A 108 -3.70 -0.46 11.54
C SER A 108 -3.61 -0.83 10.06
N LEU A 109 -2.43 -0.68 9.44
CA LEU A 109 -2.20 -1.00 8.03
C LEU A 109 -1.32 -2.25 7.94
N ALA A 110 -1.95 -3.38 7.68
CA ALA A 110 -1.33 -4.69 7.74
C ALA A 110 -1.36 -5.41 6.38
N HIS A 111 -0.50 -6.43 6.23
CA HIS A 111 -0.38 -7.21 4.99
C HIS A 111 -1.50 -8.25 4.87
N VAL A 112 -2.75 -7.83 5.01
CA VAL A 112 -3.93 -8.64 4.73
C VAL A 112 -4.04 -8.90 3.21
N LYS A 113 -4.87 -9.86 2.79
CA LYS A 113 -5.14 -10.10 1.37
C LYS A 113 -5.61 -8.81 0.68
N GLY A 114 -5.01 -8.49 -0.46
CA GLY A 114 -5.26 -7.25 -1.21
C GLY A 114 -4.42 -6.05 -0.78
N ALA A 115 -3.68 -6.11 0.33
CA ALA A 115 -2.79 -5.01 0.74
C ALA A 115 -1.80 -4.66 -0.36
N LEU A 116 -1.70 -3.36 -0.67
CA LEU A 116 -0.73 -2.78 -1.60
C LEU A 116 0.43 -2.23 -0.77
N ALA A 117 1.61 -2.81 -0.95
CA ALA A 117 2.78 -2.50 -0.16
C ALA A 117 4.03 -2.23 -1.01
N ALA A 118 4.95 -1.43 -0.48
CA ALA A 118 6.17 -1.06 -1.18
C ALA A 118 7.25 -2.14 -1.02
N ALA A 119 7.85 -2.54 -2.15
CA ALA A 119 9.01 -3.41 -2.13
C ALA A 119 10.26 -2.65 -1.66
N ARG A 120 11.27 -3.35 -1.16
CA ARG A 120 12.57 -2.78 -0.80
C ARG A 120 13.69 -3.80 -0.96
N ASN A 121 14.89 -3.30 -1.13
CA ASN A 121 16.11 -4.07 -0.91
C ASN A 121 16.43 -4.13 0.61
N ASN A 122 17.38 -4.97 0.98
CA ASN A 122 17.83 -5.03 2.38
C ASN A 122 18.60 -3.74 2.72
N ASN A 123 18.04 -2.93 3.62
CA ASN A 123 18.69 -1.74 4.17
C ASN A 123 18.23 -1.54 5.63
N PRO A 124 19.13 -1.04 6.53
CA PRO A 124 18.83 -0.89 7.95
C PRO A 124 17.67 0.06 8.26
N GLU A 125 17.49 1.08 7.42
CA GLU A 125 16.44 2.10 7.59
C GLU A 125 15.07 1.64 7.07
N LYS A 126 14.99 0.43 6.48
CA LYS A 126 13.78 -0.16 5.88
C LYS A 126 13.13 0.75 4.82
N LYS A 127 13.91 1.64 4.19
CA LYS A 127 13.44 2.50 3.11
C LYS A 127 12.97 1.66 1.93
N SER A 128 11.85 2.06 1.35
CA SER A 128 11.24 1.40 0.22
C SER A 128 11.88 1.79 -1.10
N SER A 129 11.78 0.92 -2.10
CA SER A 129 12.01 1.27 -3.51
C SER A 129 11.12 2.42 -3.93
N GLY A 130 11.63 3.30 -4.80
CA GLY A 130 10.86 4.42 -5.31
C GLY A 130 9.70 4.04 -6.24
N SER A 131 9.68 2.82 -6.80
CA SER A 131 8.61 2.41 -7.73
C SER A 131 8.12 0.98 -7.58
N GLN A 132 8.93 0.05 -7.04
CA GLN A 132 8.50 -1.34 -6.95
C GLN A 132 7.52 -1.54 -5.79
N PHE A 133 6.45 -2.24 -6.08
CA PHE A 133 5.38 -2.58 -5.13
C PHE A 133 4.96 -4.03 -5.28
N TYR A 134 4.19 -4.52 -4.32
CA TYR A 134 3.50 -5.80 -4.42
C TYR A 134 2.08 -5.71 -3.87
N ILE A 135 1.22 -6.62 -4.36
CA ILE A 135 -0.14 -6.81 -3.85
C ILE A 135 -0.18 -8.18 -3.20
N VAL A 136 -0.67 -8.25 -1.98
CA VAL A 136 -0.73 -9.47 -1.18
C VAL A 136 -1.81 -10.40 -1.74
N ALA A 137 -1.41 -11.60 -2.19
CA ALA A 137 -2.34 -12.70 -2.47
C ALA A 137 -2.75 -13.39 -1.17
N GLY A 138 -1.81 -13.55 -0.25
CA GLY A 138 -2.05 -14.06 1.10
C GLY A 138 -2.39 -15.54 1.19
N ARG A 139 -2.33 -16.07 2.39
CA ARG A 139 -2.74 -17.40 2.79
C ARG A 139 -3.50 -17.33 4.11
N PRO A 140 -4.20 -18.40 4.53
CA PRO A 140 -4.82 -18.43 5.86
C PRO A 140 -3.81 -18.10 6.97
N VAL A 141 -4.23 -17.34 7.94
CA VAL A 141 -3.44 -16.87 9.10
C VAL A 141 -4.13 -17.33 10.38
N ASN A 142 -3.36 -17.58 11.45
CA ASN A 142 -3.87 -17.97 12.75
C ASN A 142 -3.37 -17.02 13.86
N ASN A 143 -4.01 -17.09 15.04
CA ASN A 143 -3.70 -16.22 16.17
C ASN A 143 -2.25 -16.35 16.66
N ASN A 144 -1.63 -17.54 16.57
CA ASN A 144 -0.24 -17.74 16.99
C ASN A 144 0.74 -16.97 16.11
N GLU A 145 0.49 -16.92 14.79
CA GLU A 145 1.29 -16.12 13.84
C GLU A 145 1.19 -14.63 14.18
N LEU A 146 -0.01 -14.13 14.47
CA LEU A 146 -0.22 -12.72 14.84
C LEU A 146 0.49 -12.39 16.16
N ALA A 147 0.32 -13.24 17.18
CA ALA A 147 0.99 -13.06 18.48
C ALA A 147 2.54 -13.07 18.34
N MET A 148 3.08 -13.87 17.43
CA MET A 148 4.52 -13.90 17.14
C MET A 148 4.99 -12.58 16.56
N GLN A 149 4.25 -11.95 15.65
CA GLN A 149 4.61 -10.64 15.07
C GLN A 149 4.48 -9.53 16.11
N GLU A 150 3.41 -9.54 16.92
CA GLU A 150 3.26 -8.62 18.06
C GLU A 150 4.48 -8.66 18.99
N PHE A 151 4.95 -9.87 19.32
CA PHE A 151 6.13 -10.07 20.17
C PHE A 151 7.43 -9.59 19.49
N LYS A 152 7.64 -9.99 18.21
CA LYS A 152 8.85 -9.67 17.43
C LYS A 152 9.08 -8.17 17.29
N HIS A 153 8.02 -7.41 17.08
CA HIS A 153 8.08 -5.97 16.78
C HIS A 153 7.62 -5.09 17.93
N ASN A 154 7.27 -5.68 19.09
CA ASN A 154 6.83 -4.98 20.30
C ASN A 154 5.67 -4.01 20.06
N PHE A 155 4.61 -4.49 19.41
CA PHE A 155 3.37 -3.74 19.15
C PHE A 155 2.14 -4.60 19.42
N LYS A 156 0.94 -4.05 19.19
CA LYS A 156 -0.32 -4.79 19.26
C LYS A 156 -1.17 -4.49 18.03
N TYR A 157 -1.63 -5.54 17.35
CA TYR A 157 -2.62 -5.37 16.33
C TYR A 157 -3.94 -4.85 16.91
N PRO A 158 -4.57 -3.86 16.26
CA PRO A 158 -5.98 -3.57 16.52
C PRO A 158 -6.84 -4.83 16.29
N GLU A 159 -7.89 -5.00 17.09
CA GLU A 159 -8.77 -6.18 16.97
C GLU A 159 -9.42 -6.31 15.59
N SER A 160 -9.71 -5.18 14.91
CA SER A 160 -10.18 -5.16 13.54
C SER A 160 -9.18 -5.77 12.55
N VAL A 161 -7.89 -5.51 12.73
CA VAL A 161 -6.82 -6.07 11.89
C VAL A 161 -6.66 -7.57 12.12
N LYS A 162 -6.73 -8.02 13.39
CA LYS A 162 -6.72 -9.46 13.69
C LYS A 162 -7.90 -10.19 13.04
N ALA A 163 -9.09 -9.59 13.17
CA ALA A 163 -10.29 -10.15 12.55
C ALA A 163 -10.14 -10.23 11.02
N GLU A 164 -9.56 -9.21 10.38
CA GLU A 164 -9.33 -9.20 8.94
C GLU A 164 -8.33 -10.30 8.53
N TYR A 165 -7.22 -10.48 9.23
CA TYR A 165 -6.28 -11.58 8.98
C TYR A 165 -6.92 -12.95 9.11
N LEU A 166 -7.75 -13.17 10.13
CA LEU A 166 -8.42 -14.46 10.37
C LEU A 166 -9.49 -14.75 9.33
N ASN A 167 -10.12 -13.71 8.78
CA ASN A 167 -11.18 -13.81 7.77
C ASN A 167 -10.62 -13.94 6.35
N SER A 168 -9.71 -13.05 5.96
CA SER A 168 -9.26 -12.89 4.58
C SER A 168 -7.87 -13.49 4.32
N GLY A 169 -7.12 -13.78 5.40
CA GLY A 169 -5.74 -14.21 5.30
C GLY A 169 -4.77 -13.05 5.03
N GLY A 170 -3.52 -13.42 4.76
CA GLY A 170 -2.47 -12.43 4.49
C GLY A 170 -1.07 -12.98 4.72
N VAL A 171 -0.11 -12.07 4.99
CA VAL A 171 1.30 -12.39 5.21
C VAL A 171 1.89 -11.54 6.36
N PRO A 172 1.47 -11.79 7.61
CA PRO A 172 1.78 -10.94 8.76
C PRO A 172 3.28 -10.82 9.06
N PHE A 173 4.11 -11.74 8.56
CA PHE A 173 5.56 -11.70 8.77
C PHE A 173 6.27 -10.51 8.07
N LEU A 174 5.55 -9.75 7.21
CA LEU A 174 6.05 -8.54 6.57
C LEU A 174 5.67 -7.25 7.32
N ASP A 175 4.77 -7.33 8.32
CA ASP A 175 4.35 -6.16 9.09
C ASP A 175 5.53 -5.55 9.84
N HIS A 176 5.60 -4.22 9.89
CA HIS A 176 6.72 -3.44 10.43
C HIS A 176 8.09 -3.67 9.76
N ASP A 177 8.12 -4.44 8.66
CA ASP A 177 9.30 -4.61 7.81
C ASP A 177 9.11 -3.99 6.41
N TYR A 178 7.84 -3.81 5.97
CA TYR A 178 7.46 -3.19 4.70
C TYR A 178 6.27 -2.24 4.90
N THR A 179 6.22 -1.14 4.13
CA THR A 179 5.13 -0.16 4.24
C THR A 179 3.94 -0.57 3.39
N VAL A 180 2.79 -0.74 4.02
CA VAL A 180 1.48 -0.85 3.36
C VAL A 180 0.95 0.56 3.10
N PHE A 181 0.58 0.88 1.86
CA PHE A 181 0.13 2.21 1.48
C PHE A 181 -1.18 2.23 0.69
N GLY A 182 -1.83 1.09 0.52
CA GLY A 182 -3.12 0.96 -0.15
C GLY A 182 -3.76 -0.41 0.07
N LEU A 183 -4.97 -0.56 -0.44
CA LEU A 183 -5.74 -1.80 -0.36
C LEU A 183 -6.54 -2.00 -1.65
N ILE A 184 -6.40 -3.15 -2.27
CA ILE A 184 -7.29 -3.63 -3.34
C ILE A 184 -8.52 -4.26 -2.70
N THR A 185 -9.70 -3.78 -3.09
CA THR A 185 -10.98 -4.20 -2.51
C THR A 185 -11.92 -4.89 -3.51
N ASP A 186 -11.64 -4.74 -4.80
CA ASP A 186 -12.39 -5.36 -5.89
C ASP A 186 -11.44 -6.06 -6.85
N GLY A 187 -11.82 -7.23 -7.38
CA GLY A 187 -10.96 -8.06 -8.24
C GLY A 187 -9.91 -8.85 -7.46
N LEU A 188 -10.18 -9.25 -6.21
CA LEU A 188 -9.25 -10.07 -5.41
C LEU A 188 -8.97 -11.44 -6.06
N ASP A 189 -9.92 -11.99 -6.82
CA ASP A 189 -9.71 -13.20 -7.62
C ASP A 189 -8.69 -13.01 -8.75
N ILE A 190 -8.54 -11.78 -9.27
CA ILE A 190 -7.53 -11.45 -10.27
C ILE A 190 -6.12 -11.54 -9.67
N ILE A 191 -5.95 -11.13 -8.39
CA ILE A 191 -4.69 -11.31 -7.66
C ILE A 191 -4.32 -12.79 -7.62
N ASP A 192 -5.27 -13.65 -7.28
CA ASP A 192 -5.05 -15.10 -7.19
C ASP A 192 -4.73 -15.71 -8.57
N LYS A 193 -5.43 -15.28 -9.62
CA LYS A 193 -5.14 -15.70 -11.00
C LYS A 193 -3.72 -15.35 -11.44
N ILE A 194 -3.30 -14.11 -11.17
CA ILE A 194 -1.94 -13.66 -11.50
C ILE A 194 -0.90 -14.41 -10.65
N ALA A 195 -1.16 -14.57 -9.35
CA ALA A 195 -0.26 -15.31 -8.46
C ALA A 195 -0.07 -16.78 -8.86
N ALA A 196 -1.09 -17.39 -9.46
CA ALA A 196 -1.08 -18.78 -9.94
C ALA A 196 -0.55 -18.94 -11.38
N ALA A 197 -0.15 -17.85 -12.06
CA ALA A 197 0.42 -17.94 -13.41
C ALA A 197 1.66 -18.84 -13.41
N MET A 198 1.83 -19.63 -14.47
CA MET A 198 3.04 -20.43 -14.67
C MET A 198 4.27 -19.51 -14.67
N ALA A 199 5.26 -19.84 -13.86
CA ALA A 199 6.45 -19.03 -13.67
C ALA A 199 7.75 -19.84 -13.80
N ASP A 200 8.83 -19.16 -14.09
CA ASP A 200 10.18 -19.74 -14.13
C ASP A 200 10.76 -19.97 -12.71
N GLY A 201 11.97 -20.51 -12.63
CA GLY A 201 12.66 -20.79 -11.35
C GLY A 201 12.95 -19.56 -10.50
N ARG A 202 12.71 -18.34 -11.02
CA ARG A 202 12.81 -17.05 -10.30
C ARG A 202 11.44 -16.45 -9.97
N ASN A 203 10.38 -17.23 -10.14
CA ASN A 203 8.98 -16.83 -9.97
C ASN A 203 8.52 -15.72 -10.96
N ARG A 204 9.21 -15.57 -12.10
CA ARG A 204 8.76 -14.69 -13.16
C ARG A 204 7.72 -15.42 -14.03
N PRO A 205 6.52 -14.83 -14.28
CA PRO A 205 5.54 -15.38 -15.19
C PRO A 205 6.16 -15.70 -16.58
N LEU A 206 5.85 -16.88 -17.13
CA LEU A 206 6.29 -17.26 -18.48
C LEU A 206 5.63 -16.38 -19.52
N ASP A 207 4.34 -16.11 -19.36
CA ASP A 207 3.59 -15.14 -20.17
C ASP A 207 3.61 -13.77 -19.48
N ASN A 208 3.86 -12.72 -20.24
CA ASN A 208 3.94 -11.36 -19.67
C ASN A 208 2.59 -10.90 -19.15
N VAL A 209 2.50 -10.61 -17.86
CA VAL A 209 1.35 -10.00 -17.21
C VAL A 209 1.64 -8.50 -17.07
N TRP A 210 1.23 -7.73 -18.07
CA TRP A 210 1.39 -6.27 -18.06
C TRP A 210 0.35 -5.61 -17.15
N MET A 211 0.65 -4.38 -16.72
CA MET A 211 -0.27 -3.53 -15.96
C MET A 211 -0.44 -2.16 -16.60
N LYS A 212 -1.59 -1.55 -16.32
CA LYS A 212 -1.84 -0.11 -16.44
C LYS A 212 -2.54 0.34 -15.17
N ILE A 213 -2.04 1.39 -14.54
CA ILE A 213 -2.59 1.91 -13.29
C ILE A 213 -3.11 3.32 -13.52
N SER A 214 -4.34 3.59 -13.08
CA SER A 214 -4.99 4.90 -13.19
C SER A 214 -5.69 5.29 -11.89
N ILE A 215 -5.79 6.60 -11.66
CA ILE A 215 -6.64 7.17 -10.61
C ILE A 215 -8.07 7.20 -11.16
N ILE A 216 -9.02 6.76 -10.33
CA ILE A 216 -10.46 6.79 -10.65
C ILE A 216 -11.19 7.66 -9.63
N LYS A 217 -12.35 8.18 -10.05
CA LYS A 217 -13.23 9.02 -9.21
C LYS A 217 -14.21 8.16 -8.45
#